data_e292a776a06545863b2cde699dfc8ad2
#
_entry.id   e292a776a06545863b2cde699dfc8ad2
#
_cell.length_a   1.000
_cell.length_b   1.000
_cell.length_c   1.000
_cell.angle_alpha   90.00
_cell.angle_beta   90.00
_cell.angle_gamma   90.00
#
_symmetry.space_group_name_H-M   'P 1'
#
loop_
_entity.id
_entity.type
_entity.pdbx_description
1 polymer ?
#
loop_
_entity_poly.entity_id
_entity_poly.type
_entity_poly.pdbx_seq_one_letter_code
_entity_poly.pdbx_strand_id
1 'polypeptide(L)'
;MSSGFPHGGEEDCLRGTRGAQKIPETEQEDPLPLGLLPFPPGLIPGPIGGRREILLLTKGFSVFTNPNTEPLLDALDPEEIIVFGVATDVCDDAAIRGFLLRGRRVRFVEDAARGLDEERVQACTAAWRERGVQFTTADAVVASLT
;
A
#
# COMPACT_ATOMS: atom_id res chain seq x y z
N MET A 1 24.53 4.40 -14.54
CA MET A 1 23.84 3.28 -15.20
C MET A 1 22.37 3.32 -14.81
N SER A 2 21.53 3.73 -15.74
CA SER A 2 20.08 3.70 -15.53
C SER A 2 19.62 2.25 -15.62
N SER A 3 19.31 1.64 -14.50
CA SER A 3 18.54 0.39 -14.47
C SER A 3 17.11 0.73 -14.89
N GLY A 4 16.90 0.87 -16.19
CA GLY A 4 15.56 1.00 -16.74
C GLY A 4 14.77 -0.25 -16.36
N PHE A 5 13.64 -0.06 -15.75
CA PHE A 5 12.63 -1.10 -15.63
C PHE A 5 12.25 -1.52 -17.05
N PRO A 6 12.37 -2.80 -17.41
CA PRO A 6 12.26 -3.23 -18.79
C PRO A 6 10.86 -3.06 -19.40
N HIS A 7 9.87 -2.61 -18.69
CA HIS A 7 8.48 -2.43 -19.20
C HIS A 7 7.67 -1.37 -18.44
N GLY A 8 8.29 -0.47 -17.70
CA GLY A 8 7.64 0.68 -17.14
C GLY A 8 7.99 1.89 -18.00
N GLY A 9 7.30 2.09 -19.11
CA GLY A 9 7.42 3.33 -19.84
C GLY A 9 6.92 4.50 -18.98
N GLU A 10 7.38 5.71 -19.27
CA GLU A 10 6.89 6.94 -18.64
C GLU A 10 5.36 7.14 -18.75
N GLU A 11 4.67 6.20 -19.43
CA GLU A 11 3.23 6.20 -19.67
C GLU A 11 2.42 5.37 -18.68
N ASP A 12 3.07 4.54 -17.85
CA ASP A 12 2.35 3.72 -16.86
C ASP A 12 1.98 4.57 -15.64
N CYS A 13 0.72 4.47 -15.25
CA CYS A 13 0.16 5.19 -14.09
C CYS A 13 0.14 6.72 -14.20
N LEU A 14 0.23 7.28 -15.40
CA LEU A 14 0.07 8.72 -15.60
C LEU A 14 -1.36 9.16 -15.26
N ARG A 15 -1.46 10.19 -14.42
CA ARG A 15 -2.74 10.76 -14.00
C ARG A 15 -3.64 11.10 -15.19
N GLY A 16 -4.88 10.62 -15.16
CA GLY A 16 -5.87 10.85 -16.22
C GLY A 16 -5.80 9.85 -17.38
N THR A 17 -4.88 8.89 -17.34
CA THR A 17 -4.79 7.83 -18.36
C THR A 17 -5.47 6.54 -17.89
N ARG A 18 -5.77 5.64 -18.85
CA ARG A 18 -6.30 4.32 -18.55
C ARG A 18 -5.36 3.48 -17.69
N GLY A 19 -4.04 3.64 -17.84
CA GLY A 19 -3.03 2.94 -17.05
C GLY A 19 -3.02 3.33 -15.57
N ALA A 20 -3.59 4.49 -15.22
CA ALA A 20 -3.74 4.94 -13.84
C ALA A 20 -5.06 4.50 -13.19
N GLN A 21 -5.97 3.90 -13.95
CA GLN A 21 -7.26 3.44 -13.43
C GLN A 21 -7.11 2.08 -12.74
N LYS A 22 -7.90 1.88 -11.71
CA LYS A 22 -8.03 0.54 -11.09
C LYS A 22 -8.73 -0.41 -12.06
N ILE A 23 -8.38 -1.69 -11.94
CA ILE A 23 -9.14 -2.74 -12.62
C ILE A 23 -10.50 -2.92 -11.90
N PRO A 24 -11.54 -3.39 -12.61
CA PRO A 24 -12.89 -3.49 -12.04
C PRO A 24 -12.95 -4.27 -10.73
N GLU A 25 -12.14 -5.32 -10.59
CA GLU A 25 -12.11 -6.19 -9.41
C GLU A 25 -11.58 -5.49 -8.15
N THR A 26 -10.87 -4.36 -8.30
CA THR A 26 -10.32 -3.56 -7.20
C THR A 26 -10.93 -2.17 -7.11
N GLU A 27 -11.94 -1.90 -7.94
CA GLU A 27 -12.64 -0.62 -7.89
C GLU A 27 -13.43 -0.49 -6.59
N GLN A 28 -13.30 0.66 -5.96
CA GLN A 28 -13.97 0.98 -4.70
C GLN A 28 -15.33 1.63 -5.00
N GLU A 29 -16.34 1.36 -4.18
CA GLU A 29 -17.68 1.87 -4.40
C GLU A 29 -17.82 3.37 -4.05
N ASP A 30 -17.29 3.77 -2.89
CA ASP A 30 -17.35 5.16 -2.42
C ASP A 30 -16.08 5.51 -1.60
N PRO A 31 -14.90 5.53 -2.23
CA PRO A 31 -13.68 5.82 -1.50
C PRO A 31 -13.60 7.29 -1.10
N LEU A 32 -13.02 7.54 0.08
CA LEU A 32 -12.57 8.87 0.44
C LEU A 32 -11.24 9.14 -0.28
N PRO A 33 -11.18 10.04 -1.28
CA PRO A 33 -9.94 10.35 -1.95
C PRO A 33 -9.08 11.27 -1.08
N LEU A 34 -7.85 10.86 -0.80
CA LEU A 34 -6.83 11.68 -0.16
C LEU A 34 -5.75 12.03 -1.21
N GLY A 35 -5.85 13.23 -1.74
CA GLY A 35 -4.89 13.76 -2.70
C GLY A 35 -3.57 14.16 -2.06
N LEU A 36 -2.69 14.77 -2.86
CA LEU A 36 -1.33 15.14 -2.43
C LEU A 36 -1.26 16.45 -1.62
N LEU A 37 -2.37 17.14 -1.43
CA LEU A 37 -2.44 18.31 -0.56
C LEU A 37 -2.77 17.86 0.86
N PRO A 38 -2.02 18.34 1.88
CA PRO A 38 -2.30 17.97 3.26
C PRO A 38 -3.65 18.51 3.70
N PHE A 39 -4.42 17.70 4.38
CA PHE A 39 -5.60 18.15 5.11
C PHE A 39 -5.16 19.00 6.31
N PRO A 40 -5.92 20.04 6.68
CA PRO A 40 -5.67 20.76 7.90
C PRO A 40 -5.65 19.83 9.11
N PRO A 41 -4.77 20.08 10.11
CA PRO A 41 -4.73 19.29 11.33
C PRO A 41 -6.11 19.21 12.01
N GLY A 42 -6.53 17.99 12.35
CA GLY A 42 -7.83 17.73 12.99
C GLY A 42 -9.02 17.56 12.02
N LEU A 43 -8.81 17.75 10.71
CA LEU A 43 -9.83 17.50 9.68
C LEU A 43 -9.66 16.18 8.93
N ILE A 44 -8.70 15.33 9.30
CA ILE A 44 -8.80 13.93 8.98
C ILE A 44 -9.89 13.41 9.91
N PRO A 45 -11.10 13.21 9.37
CA PRO A 45 -12.25 12.97 10.23
C PRO A 45 -12.02 11.69 10.99
N GLY A 46 -12.12 11.77 12.25
CA GLY A 46 -12.25 10.60 13.10
C GLY A 46 -13.62 9.95 12.92
N PRO A 47 -13.63 8.69 12.88
CA PRO A 47 -13.00 7.76 11.95
C PRO A 47 -13.55 7.95 10.54
N ILE A 48 -12.92 8.82 9.79
CA ILE A 48 -13.08 9.02 8.34
C ILE A 48 -14.56 9.08 7.89
N GLY A 49 -15.38 9.77 8.68
CA GLY A 49 -16.80 9.96 8.39
C GLY A 49 -17.61 8.66 8.24
N GLY A 50 -17.17 7.54 8.85
CA GLY A 50 -17.80 6.23 8.70
C GLY A 50 -17.48 5.53 7.38
N ARG A 51 -16.63 6.09 6.54
CA ARG A 51 -16.19 5.46 5.29
C ARG A 51 -15.23 4.32 5.57
N ARG A 52 -15.42 3.22 4.86
CA ARG A 52 -14.57 2.03 4.97
C ARG A 52 -13.43 2.00 3.96
N GLU A 53 -13.53 2.82 2.93
CA GLU A 53 -12.63 2.81 1.79
C GLU A 53 -11.96 4.16 1.64
N ILE A 54 -10.64 4.14 1.50
CA ILE A 54 -9.82 5.33 1.32
C ILE A 54 -8.95 5.11 0.11
N LEU A 55 -8.88 6.11 -0.76
CA LEU A 55 -7.98 6.14 -1.91
C LEU A 55 -6.86 7.13 -1.66
N LEU A 56 -5.68 6.64 -1.28
CA LEU A 56 -4.49 7.45 -1.12
C LEU A 56 -3.77 7.61 -2.47
N LEU A 57 -3.70 8.82 -2.97
CA LEU A 57 -2.85 9.12 -4.12
C LEU A 57 -1.39 9.23 -3.69
N THR A 58 -0.49 8.63 -4.45
CA THR A 58 0.93 8.67 -4.19
C THR A 58 1.68 9.43 -5.27
N LYS A 59 2.75 10.13 -4.89
CA LYS A 59 3.64 10.83 -5.82
C LYS A 59 4.82 9.96 -6.26
N GLY A 60 5.10 8.91 -5.49
CA GLY A 60 6.20 7.97 -5.71
C GLY A 60 5.79 6.56 -5.33
N PHE A 61 6.76 5.69 -5.13
CA PHE A 61 6.50 4.28 -4.83
C PHE A 61 5.92 4.05 -3.43
N SER A 62 6.26 4.90 -2.47
CA SER A 62 5.80 4.77 -1.10
C SER A 62 4.47 5.48 -0.88
N VAL A 63 3.56 4.83 -0.18
CA VAL A 63 2.32 5.45 0.31
C VAL A 63 2.60 6.67 1.21
N PHE A 64 3.76 6.72 1.85
CA PHE A 64 4.20 7.84 2.69
C PHE A 64 4.64 9.09 1.90
N THR A 65 4.65 9.03 0.57
CA THR A 65 4.78 10.23 -0.26
C THR A 65 3.51 11.10 -0.25
N ASN A 66 2.39 10.54 0.19
CA ASN A 66 1.18 11.31 0.46
C ASN A 66 1.26 11.91 1.87
N PRO A 67 1.15 13.25 2.03
CA PRO A 67 1.25 13.90 3.33
C PRO A 67 0.11 13.55 4.30
N ASN A 68 -0.96 12.95 3.82
CA ASN A 68 -2.10 12.53 4.64
C ASN A 68 -1.96 11.11 5.19
N THR A 69 -0.99 10.32 4.73
CA THR A 69 -0.84 8.92 5.14
C THR A 69 -0.51 8.80 6.62
N GLU A 70 0.43 9.58 7.12
CA GLU A 70 0.84 9.51 8.51
C GLU A 70 -0.27 9.98 9.47
N PRO A 71 -0.91 11.15 9.25
CA PRO A 71 -2.08 11.54 10.04
C PRO A 71 -3.24 10.55 9.98
N LEU A 72 -3.47 9.93 8.83
CA LEU A 72 -4.48 8.88 8.67
C LEU A 72 -4.14 7.65 9.50
N LEU A 73 -2.90 7.19 9.44
CA LEU A 73 -2.42 6.04 10.18
C LEU A 73 -2.54 6.27 11.69
N ASP A 74 -2.22 7.47 12.15
CA ASP A 74 -2.35 7.86 13.55
C ASP A 74 -3.83 7.91 13.99
N ALA A 75 -4.70 8.43 13.13
CA ALA A 75 -6.14 8.52 13.43
C ALA A 75 -6.82 7.13 13.46
N LEU A 76 -6.43 6.23 12.57
CA LEU A 76 -6.95 4.85 12.54
C LEU A 76 -6.35 3.98 13.64
N ASP A 77 -5.09 4.22 13.99
CA ASP A 77 -4.31 3.46 14.96
C ASP A 77 -4.52 1.94 14.88
N PRO A 78 -4.32 1.31 13.70
CA PRO A 78 -4.64 -0.09 13.52
C PRO A 78 -3.70 -0.99 14.33
N GLU A 79 -4.24 -2.04 14.91
CA GLU A 79 -3.43 -3.06 15.61
C GLU A 79 -2.54 -3.83 14.63
N GLU A 80 -3.04 -4.02 13.42
CA GLU A 80 -2.36 -4.77 12.37
C GLU A 80 -2.69 -4.19 11.00
N ILE A 81 -1.71 -4.19 10.11
CA ILE A 81 -1.86 -3.75 8.72
C ILE A 81 -1.66 -4.96 7.81
N ILE A 82 -2.67 -5.24 6.99
CA ILE A 82 -2.63 -6.29 6.00
C ILE A 82 -2.27 -5.68 4.65
N VAL A 83 -1.19 -6.16 4.05
CA VAL A 83 -0.65 -5.62 2.79
C VAL A 83 -0.74 -6.68 1.69
N PHE A 84 -1.22 -6.28 0.55
CA PHE A 84 -1.24 -7.07 -0.68
C PHE A 84 -1.23 -6.15 -1.90
N GLY A 85 -0.98 -6.71 -3.07
CA GLY A 85 -1.02 -5.96 -4.32
C GLY A 85 0.29 -6.01 -5.09
N VAL A 86 0.57 -4.97 -5.85
CA VAL A 86 1.73 -4.87 -6.75
C VAL A 86 2.41 -3.49 -6.61
N ALA A 87 3.73 -3.44 -6.73
CA ALA A 87 4.64 -4.57 -6.90
C ALA A 87 5.35 -4.90 -5.58
N THR A 88 5.49 -6.17 -5.27
CA THR A 88 6.08 -6.68 -4.02
C THR A 88 7.44 -6.05 -3.70
N ASP A 89 8.33 -5.99 -4.69
CA ASP A 89 9.69 -5.49 -4.57
C ASP A 89 9.83 -3.96 -4.77
N VAL A 90 8.74 -3.25 -4.91
CA VAL A 90 8.73 -1.79 -5.14
C VAL A 90 7.77 -1.10 -4.16
N CYS A 91 6.48 -0.98 -4.52
CA CYS A 91 5.50 -0.24 -3.71
C CYS A 91 5.18 -0.95 -2.40
N ASP A 92 5.03 -2.27 -2.43
CA ASP A 92 4.77 -3.06 -1.22
C ASP A 92 5.96 -3.00 -0.27
N ASP A 93 7.19 -3.14 -0.78
CA ASP A 93 8.41 -3.02 0.04
C ASP A 93 8.52 -1.63 0.68
N ALA A 94 8.28 -0.57 -0.10
CA ALA A 94 8.32 0.79 0.43
C ALA A 94 7.27 1.03 1.53
N ALA A 95 6.05 0.53 1.33
CA ALA A 95 4.97 0.65 2.31
C ALA A 95 5.27 -0.15 3.58
N ILE A 96 5.66 -1.42 3.44
CA ILE A 96 5.97 -2.31 4.57
C ILE A 96 7.10 -1.75 5.41
N ARG A 97 8.19 -1.31 4.80
CA ARG A 97 9.30 -0.66 5.51
C ARG A 97 8.82 0.58 6.27
N GLY A 98 7.97 1.39 5.65
CA GLY A 98 7.41 2.57 6.28
C GLY A 98 6.54 2.25 7.50
N PHE A 99 5.72 1.20 7.44
CA PHE A 99 4.92 0.73 8.57
C PHE A 99 5.80 0.16 9.69
N LEU A 100 6.80 -0.64 9.35
CA LEU A 100 7.73 -1.21 10.33
C LEU A 100 8.55 -0.14 11.05
N LEU A 101 8.99 0.91 10.35
CA LEU A 101 9.69 2.07 10.94
C LEU A 101 8.82 2.81 11.97
N ARG A 102 7.51 2.74 11.82
CA ARG A 102 6.52 3.33 12.74
C ARG A 102 6.04 2.36 13.82
N GLY A 103 6.68 1.22 13.95
CA GLY A 103 6.35 0.22 14.96
C GLY A 103 5.04 -0.52 14.71
N ARG A 104 4.53 -0.48 13.48
CA ARG A 104 3.27 -1.14 13.13
C ARG A 104 3.48 -2.63 12.84
N ARG A 105 2.53 -3.45 13.24
CA ARG A 105 2.49 -4.87 12.88
C ARG A 105 1.99 -5.03 11.45
N VAL A 106 2.71 -5.83 10.67
CA VAL A 106 2.39 -6.05 9.26
C VAL A 106 2.18 -7.53 9.00
N ARG A 107 1.12 -7.84 8.27
CA ARG A 107 0.86 -9.14 7.68
C ARG A 107 0.82 -8.99 6.16
N PHE A 108 1.57 -9.81 5.46
CA PHE A 108 1.68 -9.79 4.01
C PHE A 108 0.95 -10.99 3.40
N VAL A 109 0.08 -10.72 2.43
CA VAL A 109 -0.70 -11.75 1.73
C VAL A 109 0.06 -12.16 0.47
N GLU A 110 0.85 -13.21 0.57
CA GLU A 110 1.81 -13.59 -0.46
C GLU A 110 1.18 -14.11 -1.76
N ASP A 111 0.01 -14.72 -1.71
CA ASP A 111 -0.73 -15.21 -2.89
C ASP A 111 -1.60 -14.13 -3.56
N ALA A 112 -1.71 -12.95 -2.97
CA ALA A 112 -2.39 -11.79 -3.51
C ALA A 112 -1.43 -10.65 -3.87
N ALA A 113 -0.17 -10.96 -4.10
CA ALA A 113 0.87 -10.00 -4.46
C ALA A 113 1.76 -10.53 -5.59
N ARG A 114 2.36 -9.60 -6.33
CA ARG A 114 3.28 -9.93 -7.42
C ARG A 114 4.41 -8.93 -7.49
N GLY A 115 5.63 -9.41 -7.66
CA GLY A 115 6.82 -8.59 -7.87
C GLY A 115 7.24 -8.51 -9.34
N LEU A 116 8.18 -7.62 -9.59
CA LEU A 116 8.77 -7.39 -10.91
C LEU A 116 10.06 -8.20 -11.13
N ASP A 117 10.82 -8.38 -10.07
CA ASP A 117 12.11 -9.07 -10.10
C ASP A 117 12.19 -10.09 -8.97
N GLU A 118 12.39 -11.35 -9.32
CA GLU A 118 12.32 -12.44 -8.35
C GLU A 118 13.44 -12.39 -7.29
N GLU A 119 14.65 -12.01 -7.67
CA GLU A 119 15.75 -11.88 -6.72
C GLU A 119 15.47 -10.76 -5.70
N ARG A 120 14.93 -9.64 -6.16
CA ARG A 120 14.53 -8.55 -5.27
C ARG A 120 13.35 -8.94 -4.39
N VAL A 121 12.37 -9.66 -4.91
CA VAL A 121 11.26 -10.19 -4.11
C VAL A 121 11.77 -11.09 -3.00
N GLN A 122 12.69 -12.00 -3.31
CA GLN A 122 13.29 -12.88 -2.30
C GLN A 122 14.07 -12.09 -1.24
N ALA A 123 14.85 -11.08 -1.65
CA ALA A 123 15.58 -10.23 -0.73
C ALA A 123 14.65 -9.41 0.18
N CYS A 124 13.63 -8.78 -0.37
CA CYS A 124 12.63 -8.01 0.40
C CYS A 124 11.90 -8.91 1.41
N THR A 125 11.37 -10.03 0.96
CA THR A 125 10.57 -10.93 1.81
C THR A 125 11.41 -11.55 2.92
N ALA A 126 12.68 -11.89 2.65
CA ALA A 126 13.61 -12.34 3.68
C ALA A 126 13.84 -11.25 4.75
N ALA A 127 14.10 -10.01 4.32
CA ALA A 127 14.28 -8.90 5.23
C ALA A 127 13.03 -8.61 6.07
N TRP A 128 11.83 -8.74 5.50
CA TRP A 128 10.58 -8.56 6.23
C TRP A 128 10.37 -9.64 7.30
N ARG A 129 10.69 -10.91 6.98
CA ARG A 129 10.60 -12.01 7.96
C ARG A 129 11.52 -11.77 9.15
N GLU A 130 12.74 -11.33 8.92
CA GLU A 130 13.67 -10.97 9.99
C GLU A 130 13.14 -9.84 10.89
N ARG A 131 12.32 -8.95 10.34
CA ARG A 131 11.71 -7.83 11.06
C ARG A 131 10.32 -8.13 11.63
N GLY A 132 9.86 -9.37 11.56
CA GLY A 132 8.62 -9.82 12.20
C GLY A 132 7.36 -9.68 11.34
N VAL A 133 7.48 -9.43 10.04
CA VAL A 133 6.32 -9.46 9.13
C VAL A 133 5.79 -10.89 9.08
N GLN A 134 4.51 -11.06 9.30
CA GLN A 134 3.81 -12.33 9.16
C GLN A 134 3.32 -12.53 7.74
N PHE A 135 3.47 -13.75 7.23
CA PHE A 135 3.01 -14.13 5.89
C PHE A 135 1.74 -14.94 5.99
N THR A 136 0.81 -14.70 5.09
CA THR A 136 -0.50 -15.33 5.08
C THR A 136 -1.00 -15.50 3.64
N THR A 137 -2.15 -16.14 3.51
CA THR A 137 -2.87 -16.29 2.24
C THR A 137 -4.17 -15.51 2.25
N ALA A 138 -4.72 -15.23 1.07
CA ALA A 138 -6.00 -14.54 0.94
C ALA A 138 -7.13 -15.30 1.66
N ASP A 139 -7.19 -16.62 1.49
CA ASP A 139 -8.20 -17.46 2.15
C ASP A 139 -8.10 -17.39 3.68
N ALA A 140 -6.88 -17.38 4.23
CA ALA A 140 -6.68 -17.26 5.67
C ALA A 140 -7.13 -15.90 6.20
N VAL A 141 -6.89 -14.82 5.44
CA VAL A 141 -7.37 -13.48 5.81
C VAL A 141 -8.89 -13.44 5.80
N VAL A 142 -9.53 -13.90 4.73
CA VAL A 142 -11.00 -13.93 4.63
C VAL A 142 -11.61 -14.74 5.78
N ALA A 143 -11.07 -15.89 6.09
CA ALA A 143 -11.52 -16.73 7.21
C ALA A 143 -11.38 -16.02 8.56
N SER A 144 -10.37 -15.16 8.75
CA SER A 144 -10.15 -14.41 9.99
C SER A 144 -11.12 -13.23 10.17
N LEU A 145 -11.75 -12.75 9.08
CA LEU A 145 -12.69 -11.64 9.07
C LEU A 145 -14.16 -12.07 9.24
N THR A 146 -14.41 -13.34 9.11
CA THR A 146 -15.72 -13.96 9.34
C THR A 146 -15.73 -14.70 10.69
#